data_c364fad1935a61bd260c1b4d0cbf4f29
#
_entry.id   c364fad1935a61bd260c1b4d0cbf4f29
#
_cell.length_a   1.000
_cell.length_b   1.000
_cell.length_c   1.000
_cell.angle_alpha   90.00
_cell.angle_beta   90.00
_cell.angle_gamma   90.00
#
_symmetry.space_group_name_H-M   'P 1'
#
loop_
_entity.id
_entity.type
_entity.pdbx_description
1 polymer ?
#
loop_
_entity_poly.entity_id
_entity_poly.type
_entity_poly.pdbx_seq_one_letter_code
_entity_poly.pdbx_strand_id
1 'polypeptide(L)'
;ICFSDTLTAIMGVNGAGKTTVIHALACVYQPDDGGKGENHKFPEFFVPNTDSLWRGSELHVVNETEGKNGQRVVLPSRRYGKDFDRWSPRYENRPKRNVYYIGIDTCLPEIEKSTATSRIKYSSQKKTGRLADNIIRDSAYILNKPYQELLDNTYQNKHFSGVALSSGLKYSSLS
;
A
#
# COMPACT_ATOMS: atom_id res chain seq x y z
N ILE A 1 3.10 12.89 -16.16
CA ILE A 1 1.84 12.23 -15.75
C ILE A 1 1.13 13.19 -14.82
N CYS A 2 -0.14 13.50 -15.10
CA CYS A 2 -1.00 14.27 -14.19
C CYS A 2 -1.95 13.31 -13.49
N PHE A 3 -2.16 13.52 -12.21
CA PHE A 3 -3.07 12.71 -11.39
C PHE A 3 -4.30 13.54 -11.07
N SER A 4 -5.48 12.93 -11.17
CA SER A 4 -6.73 13.57 -10.77
C SER A 4 -6.93 13.49 -9.25
N ASP A 5 -7.82 14.34 -8.72
CA ASP A 5 -8.10 14.42 -7.29
C ASP A 5 -8.80 13.16 -6.74
N THR A 6 -9.52 12.43 -7.58
CA THR A 6 -10.37 11.32 -7.16
C THR A 6 -9.84 9.97 -7.58
N LEU A 7 -9.59 9.77 -8.87
CA LEU A 7 -9.17 8.50 -9.43
C LEU A 7 -8.28 8.71 -10.64
N THR A 8 -7.14 8.04 -10.68
CA THR A 8 -6.27 7.98 -11.85
C THR A 8 -5.93 6.53 -12.15
N ALA A 9 -6.21 6.08 -13.37
CA ALA A 9 -5.82 4.77 -13.87
C ALA A 9 -4.54 4.86 -14.70
N ILE A 10 -3.54 4.03 -14.36
CA ILE A 10 -2.29 3.91 -15.12
C ILE A 10 -2.36 2.63 -15.95
N MET A 11 -2.46 2.77 -17.26
CA MET A 11 -2.61 1.66 -18.20
C MET A 11 -1.40 1.55 -19.12
N GLY A 12 -1.15 0.37 -19.63
CA GLY A 12 -0.07 0.10 -20.59
C GLY A 12 0.32 -1.39 -20.62
N VAL A 13 1.15 -1.75 -21.57
CA VAL A 13 1.66 -3.13 -21.73
C VAL A 13 2.52 -3.56 -20.54
N ASN A 14 2.69 -4.88 -20.37
CA ASN A 14 3.57 -5.41 -19.33
C ASN A 14 5.01 -4.93 -19.55
N GLY A 15 5.70 -4.58 -18.47
CA GLY A 15 7.04 -4.02 -18.53
C GLY A 15 7.13 -2.52 -18.82
N ALA A 16 6.02 -1.81 -19.07
CA ALA A 16 6.01 -0.36 -19.34
C ALA A 16 6.32 0.54 -18.12
N GLY A 17 6.68 -0.04 -16.98
CA GLY A 17 7.06 0.73 -15.79
C GLY A 17 5.89 1.25 -14.93
N LYS A 18 4.66 0.76 -15.14
CA LYS A 18 3.49 1.19 -14.35
C LYS A 18 3.70 1.05 -12.84
N THR A 19 4.13 -0.13 -12.43
CA THR A 19 4.42 -0.43 -11.02
C THR A 19 5.58 0.40 -10.49
N THR A 20 6.60 0.65 -11.32
CA THR A 20 7.73 1.53 -10.98
C THR A 20 7.28 2.94 -10.63
N VAL A 21 6.33 3.49 -11.39
CA VAL A 21 5.74 4.81 -11.11
C VAL A 21 4.97 4.80 -9.78
N ILE A 22 4.15 3.78 -9.54
CA ILE A 22 3.37 3.66 -8.29
C ILE A 22 4.30 3.52 -7.07
N HIS A 23 5.34 2.69 -7.16
CA HIS A 23 6.35 2.54 -6.12
C HIS A 23 7.08 3.86 -5.83
N ALA A 24 7.46 4.58 -6.87
CA ALA A 24 8.11 5.88 -6.71
C ALA A 24 7.19 6.89 -6.01
N LEU A 25 5.91 6.95 -6.40
CA LEU A 25 4.93 7.82 -5.78
C LEU A 25 4.67 7.48 -4.30
N ALA A 26 4.64 6.20 -3.95
CA ALA A 26 4.52 5.78 -2.55
C ALA A 26 5.67 6.33 -1.67
N CYS A 27 6.86 6.51 -2.25
CA CYS A 27 8.03 7.01 -1.54
C CYS A 27 8.16 8.54 -1.48
N VAL A 28 7.33 9.30 -2.21
CA VAL A 28 7.43 10.77 -2.29
C VAL A 28 7.05 11.46 -0.99
N TYR A 29 6.15 10.88 -0.23
CA TYR A 29 5.58 11.47 0.97
C TYR A 29 6.11 10.79 2.25
N GLN A 30 5.96 11.49 3.36
CA GLN A 30 6.07 10.92 4.69
C GLN A 30 4.72 11.03 5.41
N PRO A 31 4.41 10.13 6.36
CA PRO A 31 3.18 10.20 7.12
C PRO A 31 3.04 11.54 7.85
N ASP A 32 1.81 11.99 8.02
CA ASP A 32 1.49 13.13 8.88
C ASP A 32 1.77 12.83 10.34
N ASP A 33 1.88 13.85 11.17
CA ASP A 33 2.23 13.74 12.59
C ASP A 33 1.28 12.85 13.40
N GLY A 34 0.11 12.52 12.85
CA GLY A 34 -0.81 11.50 13.38
C GLY A 34 -0.44 10.04 13.10
N GLY A 35 0.61 9.78 12.33
CA GLY A 35 1.20 8.43 12.12
C GLY A 35 0.29 7.38 11.47
N LYS A 36 -0.78 7.78 10.79
CA LYS A 36 -1.76 6.84 10.19
C LYS A 36 -1.37 6.31 8.82
N GLY A 37 -0.45 6.96 8.12
CA GLY A 37 0.02 6.54 6.80
C GLY A 37 1.23 5.61 6.88
N GLU A 38 1.48 4.89 5.80
CA GLU A 38 2.67 4.06 5.65
C GLU A 38 3.89 4.93 5.28
N ASN A 39 5.06 4.59 5.83
CA ASN A 39 6.30 5.31 5.57
C ASN A 39 7.21 4.50 4.64
N HIS A 40 6.91 4.51 3.36
CA HIS A 40 7.70 3.82 2.36
C HIS A 40 9.00 4.55 2.01
N LYS A 41 10.05 3.78 1.75
CA LYS A 41 11.37 4.28 1.37
C LYS A 41 11.79 3.73 0.02
N PHE A 42 12.49 4.54 -0.78
CA PHE A 42 12.97 4.11 -2.09
C PHE A 42 13.73 2.77 -2.09
N PRO A 43 14.65 2.48 -1.13
CA PRO A 43 15.33 1.19 -1.10
C PRO A 43 14.45 -0.04 -0.87
N GLU A 44 13.24 0.13 -0.38
CA GLU A 44 12.28 -0.97 -0.20
C GLU A 44 11.76 -1.50 -1.53
N PHE A 45 11.55 -0.60 -2.50
CA PHE A 45 11.06 -0.94 -3.83
C PHE A 45 12.16 -1.01 -4.89
N PHE A 46 13.18 -0.14 -4.76
CA PHE A 46 14.29 -0.02 -5.71
C PHE A 46 15.54 -0.66 -5.14
N VAL A 47 15.46 -1.97 -4.91
CA VAL A 47 16.56 -2.76 -4.37
C VAL A 47 17.69 -2.80 -5.40
N PRO A 48 18.92 -2.37 -5.04
CA PRO A 48 20.06 -2.47 -5.95
C PRO A 48 20.41 -3.94 -6.18
N ASN A 49 20.79 -4.25 -7.41
CA ASN A 49 21.37 -5.54 -7.79
C ASN A 49 22.65 -5.34 -8.60
N THR A 50 23.29 -6.43 -9.04
CA THR A 50 24.54 -6.39 -9.81
C THR A 50 24.40 -5.63 -11.12
N ASP A 51 23.22 -5.65 -11.73
CA ASP A 51 22.95 -5.08 -13.06
C ASP A 51 22.37 -3.66 -12.97
N SER A 52 21.79 -3.29 -11.84
CA SER A 52 21.16 -1.99 -11.63
C SER A 52 21.34 -1.46 -10.22
N LEU A 53 22.11 -0.39 -10.13
CA LEU A 53 22.31 0.34 -8.87
C LEU A 53 21.34 1.52 -8.72
N TRP A 54 20.47 1.74 -9.68
CA TRP A 54 19.53 2.87 -9.75
C TRP A 54 20.21 4.25 -9.75
N ARG A 55 21.53 4.32 -9.97
CA ARG A 55 22.24 5.60 -10.07
C ARG A 55 21.76 6.38 -11.29
N GLY A 56 21.61 7.68 -11.16
CA GLY A 56 21.09 8.56 -12.21
C GLY A 56 19.56 8.51 -12.36
N SER A 57 18.87 7.67 -11.59
CA SER A 57 17.40 7.69 -11.58
C SER A 57 16.88 8.93 -10.89
N GLU A 58 15.86 9.56 -11.49
CA GLU A 58 15.23 10.73 -10.91
C GLU A 58 13.72 10.79 -11.19
N LEU A 59 13.02 11.47 -10.31
CA LEU A 59 11.61 11.76 -10.39
C LEU A 59 11.37 13.23 -10.00
N HIS A 60 10.65 13.95 -10.83
CA HIS A 60 10.23 15.33 -10.55
C HIS A 60 8.73 15.33 -10.24
N VAL A 61 8.37 15.87 -9.09
CA VAL A 61 6.99 15.91 -8.63
C VAL A 61 6.57 17.33 -8.34
N VAL A 62 5.45 17.73 -8.93
CA VAL A 62 4.74 18.97 -8.63
C VAL A 62 3.52 18.59 -7.82
N ASN A 63 3.38 19.19 -6.63
CA ASN A 63 2.26 18.94 -5.75
C ASN A 63 1.33 20.17 -5.74
N GLU A 64 0.04 19.90 -5.73
CA GLU A 64 -0.97 20.88 -5.39
C GLU A 64 -1.43 20.67 -3.94
N THR A 65 -1.64 21.73 -3.24
CA THR A 65 -2.16 21.72 -1.87
C THR A 65 -3.26 22.76 -1.73
N GLU A 66 -4.13 22.57 -0.77
CA GLU A 66 -5.12 23.55 -0.42
C GLU A 66 -4.49 24.62 0.49
N GLY A 67 -4.56 25.87 0.08
CA GLY A 67 -4.12 27.02 0.88
C GLY A 67 -5.15 27.39 1.93
N LYS A 68 -4.78 28.34 2.80
CA LYS A 68 -5.62 28.78 3.95
C LYS A 68 -7.02 29.27 3.59
N ASN A 69 -7.26 29.64 2.33
CA ASN A 69 -8.55 30.16 1.84
C ASN A 69 -9.26 29.18 0.90
N GLY A 70 -8.92 27.89 0.94
CA GLY A 70 -9.49 26.90 0.00
C GLY A 70 -8.97 27.01 -1.43
N GLN A 71 -8.00 27.91 -1.70
CA GLN A 71 -7.40 28.03 -3.02
C GLN A 71 -6.40 26.91 -3.26
N ARG A 72 -6.36 26.39 -4.49
CA ARG A 72 -5.31 25.47 -4.92
C ARG A 72 -3.99 26.23 -5.07
N VAL A 73 -2.98 25.76 -4.39
CA VAL A 73 -1.61 26.29 -4.44
C VAL A 73 -0.70 25.21 -5.03
N VAL A 74 -0.07 25.54 -6.15
CA VAL A 74 0.93 24.66 -6.79
C VAL A 74 2.27 24.90 -6.09
N LEU A 75 2.82 23.84 -5.50
CA LEU A 75 4.14 23.90 -4.88
C LEU A 75 5.25 23.79 -5.95
N PRO A 76 6.44 24.35 -5.70
CA PRO A 76 7.58 24.20 -6.59
C PRO A 76 7.87 22.71 -6.87
N SER A 77 8.33 22.42 -8.09
CA SER A 77 8.76 21.07 -8.45
C SER A 77 9.85 20.58 -7.49
N ARG A 78 9.69 19.38 -6.98
CA ARG A 78 10.67 18.70 -6.13
C ARG A 78 11.28 17.53 -6.87
N ARG A 79 12.61 17.51 -6.93
CA ARG A 79 13.37 16.40 -7.48
C ARG A 79 13.64 15.35 -6.40
N TYR A 80 13.38 14.09 -6.74
CA TYR A 80 13.82 12.91 -5.99
C TYR A 80 14.79 12.15 -6.88
N GLY A 81 15.98 11.86 -6.41
CA GLY A 81 16.97 11.21 -7.26
C GLY A 81 18.02 10.43 -6.48
N LYS A 82 18.73 9.57 -7.18
CA LYS A 82 19.86 8.80 -6.67
C LYS A 82 21.11 9.09 -7.51
N ASP A 83 21.82 10.16 -7.15
CA ASP A 83 23.03 10.55 -7.87
C ASP A 83 24.22 9.66 -7.51
N PHE A 84 24.31 9.26 -6.25
CA PHE A 84 25.35 8.39 -5.70
C PHE A 84 24.73 7.15 -5.05
N ASP A 85 25.09 6.87 -3.80
CA ASP A 85 24.62 5.68 -3.08
C ASP A 85 23.28 5.88 -2.36
N ARG A 86 22.87 7.13 -2.15
CA ARG A 86 21.67 7.48 -1.38
C ARG A 86 20.66 8.25 -2.22
N TRP A 87 19.39 8.01 -1.95
CA TRP A 87 18.30 8.80 -2.48
C TRP A 87 18.22 10.17 -1.80
N SER A 88 17.93 11.21 -2.57
CA SER A 88 17.75 12.59 -2.15
C SER A 88 16.34 13.06 -2.54
N PRO A 89 15.64 13.90 -1.73
CA PRO A 89 16.03 14.41 -0.41
C PRO A 89 15.96 13.34 0.67
N ARG A 90 16.51 13.65 1.86
CA ARG A 90 16.34 12.78 3.04
C ARG A 90 14.86 12.62 3.40
N TYR A 91 14.51 11.50 4.03
CA TYR A 91 13.12 11.13 4.28
C TYR A 91 12.37 12.15 5.13
N GLU A 92 13.01 12.73 6.12
CA GLU A 92 12.45 13.79 6.98
C GLU A 92 12.13 15.09 6.25
N ASN A 93 12.67 15.29 5.07
CA ASN A 93 12.44 16.49 4.25
C ASN A 93 11.36 16.30 3.19
N ARG A 94 10.67 15.15 3.18
CA ARG A 94 9.55 14.89 2.26
C ARG A 94 8.29 15.64 2.73
N PRO A 95 7.40 16.02 1.79
CA PRO A 95 6.11 16.58 2.17
C PRO A 95 5.29 15.57 2.97
N LYS A 96 4.52 16.07 3.94
CA LYS A 96 3.63 15.28 4.78
C LYS A 96 2.33 14.98 4.04
N ARG A 97 2.02 13.70 3.90
CA ARG A 97 0.75 13.19 3.35
C ARG A 97 0.64 11.71 3.70
N ASN A 98 -0.51 11.29 4.20
CA ASN A 98 -0.75 9.88 4.45
C ASN A 98 -0.91 9.13 3.12
N VAL A 99 -0.09 8.11 2.92
CA VAL A 99 -0.10 7.25 1.75
C VAL A 99 -0.32 5.81 2.22
N TYR A 100 -1.13 5.08 1.48
CA TYR A 100 -1.35 3.65 1.66
C TYR A 100 -1.04 2.96 0.33
N TYR A 101 -0.12 2.03 0.37
CA TYR A 101 0.26 1.23 -0.78
C TYR A 101 -0.38 -0.15 -0.69
N ILE A 102 -1.13 -0.53 -1.72
CA ILE A 102 -1.73 -1.85 -1.83
C ILE A 102 -1.09 -2.54 -3.03
N GLY A 103 -0.20 -3.48 -2.76
CA GLY A 103 0.50 -4.29 -3.76
C GLY A 103 -0.10 -5.70 -3.89
N ILE A 104 0.45 -6.48 -4.81
CA ILE A 104 0.04 -7.89 -5.00
C ILE A 104 0.25 -8.70 -3.73
N ASP A 105 1.33 -8.44 -3.01
CA ASP A 105 1.68 -9.10 -1.75
C ASP A 105 0.62 -8.91 -0.65
N THR A 106 -0.08 -7.78 -0.63
CA THR A 106 -1.19 -7.56 0.29
C THR A 106 -2.44 -8.34 -0.09
N CYS A 107 -2.56 -8.72 -1.36
CA CYS A 107 -3.69 -9.50 -1.89
C CYS A 107 -3.43 -11.02 -1.87
N LEU A 108 -2.18 -11.44 -1.65
CA LEU A 108 -1.84 -12.87 -1.61
C LEU A 108 -2.26 -13.49 -0.26
N PRO A 109 -2.83 -14.71 -0.29
CA PRO A 109 -3.05 -15.48 0.92
C PRO A 109 -1.76 -15.66 1.73
N GLU A 110 -1.85 -15.56 3.06
CA GLU A 110 -0.66 -15.70 3.92
C GLU A 110 0.03 -17.07 3.74
N ILE A 111 -0.74 -18.09 3.36
CA ILE A 111 -0.19 -19.42 3.04
C ILE A 111 0.68 -19.40 1.79
N GLU A 112 0.41 -18.55 0.82
CA GLU A 112 1.20 -18.39 -0.40
C GLU A 112 2.45 -17.53 -0.17
N LYS A 113 2.42 -16.65 0.81
CA LYS A 113 3.60 -15.88 1.25
C LYS A 113 4.58 -16.73 2.04
N SER A 114 4.10 -17.79 2.68
CA SER A 114 4.88 -18.67 3.53
C SER A 114 5.45 -19.85 2.74
N THR A 115 6.73 -19.83 2.44
CA THR A 115 7.45 -20.93 1.78
C THR A 115 7.73 -22.13 2.70
N ALA A 116 7.37 -22.04 4.00
CA ALA A 116 7.96 -22.93 5.00
C ALA A 116 7.02 -24.00 5.58
N THR A 117 5.68 -23.92 5.48
CA THR A 117 4.82 -24.91 6.14
C THR A 117 3.50 -25.16 5.43
N SER A 118 3.23 -26.42 5.15
CA SER A 118 1.94 -26.89 4.59
C SER A 118 0.78 -26.91 5.60
N ARG A 119 1.01 -26.58 6.87
CA ARG A 119 -0.01 -26.57 7.93
C ARG A 119 0.22 -25.45 8.91
N ILE A 120 -0.38 -24.30 8.65
CA ILE A 120 -0.39 -23.19 9.59
C ILE A 120 -1.56 -23.40 10.56
N LYS A 121 -1.25 -23.59 11.85
CA LYS A 121 -2.26 -23.53 12.93
C LYS A 121 -2.33 -22.10 13.43
N TYR A 122 -3.48 -21.49 13.33
CA TYR A 122 -3.72 -20.13 13.81
C TYR A 122 -4.94 -20.09 14.74
N SER A 123 -4.98 -19.14 15.63
CA SER A 123 -6.15 -18.80 16.41
C SER A 123 -6.99 -17.77 15.67
N SER A 124 -8.32 -17.92 15.71
CA SER A 124 -9.26 -16.99 15.08
C SER A 124 -10.15 -16.38 16.12
N GLN A 125 -10.34 -15.07 16.08
CA GLN A 125 -11.32 -14.33 16.86
C GLN A 125 -12.22 -13.52 15.94
N LYS A 126 -13.51 -13.46 16.24
CA LYS A 126 -14.45 -12.64 15.49
C LYS A 126 -14.24 -11.17 15.81
N LYS A 127 -14.05 -10.36 14.79
CA LYS A 127 -14.09 -8.89 14.91
C LYS A 127 -15.55 -8.44 14.90
N THR A 128 -15.90 -7.60 15.85
CA THR A 128 -17.24 -7.01 15.99
C THR A 128 -17.18 -5.50 15.95
N GLY A 129 -18.28 -4.87 15.58
CA GLY A 129 -18.43 -3.42 15.56
C GLY A 129 -18.69 -2.86 14.17
N ARG A 130 -19.13 -1.62 14.11
CA ARG A 130 -19.61 -0.96 12.89
C ARG A 130 -18.63 -1.02 11.71
N LEU A 131 -17.33 -0.93 12.00
CA LEU A 131 -16.30 -1.02 10.95
C LEU A 131 -16.24 -2.44 10.35
N ALA A 132 -16.25 -3.47 11.19
CA ALA A 132 -16.25 -4.87 10.75
C ALA A 132 -17.48 -5.19 9.92
N ASP A 133 -18.66 -4.72 10.34
CA ASP A 133 -19.92 -4.92 9.62
C ASP A 133 -19.91 -4.26 8.25
N ASN A 134 -19.35 -3.05 8.15
CA ASN A 134 -19.19 -2.35 6.88
C ASN A 134 -18.24 -3.10 5.94
N ILE A 135 -17.07 -3.55 6.43
CA ILE A 135 -16.10 -4.31 5.66
C ILE A 135 -16.75 -5.58 5.09
N ILE A 136 -17.48 -6.33 5.91
CA ILE A 136 -18.17 -7.55 5.47
C ILE A 136 -19.22 -7.24 4.40
N ARG A 137 -20.07 -6.25 4.62
CA ARG A 137 -21.10 -5.86 3.67
C ARG A 137 -20.51 -5.45 2.32
N ASP A 138 -19.51 -4.56 2.35
CA ASP A 138 -18.92 -4.01 1.14
C ASP A 138 -18.11 -5.08 0.39
N SER A 139 -17.38 -5.93 1.11
CA SER A 139 -16.67 -7.07 0.51
C SER A 139 -17.64 -8.10 -0.08
N ALA A 140 -18.74 -8.41 0.61
CA ALA A 140 -19.76 -9.31 0.11
C ALA A 140 -20.39 -8.79 -1.19
N TYR A 141 -20.65 -7.49 -1.25
CA TYR A 141 -21.18 -6.83 -2.44
C TYR A 141 -20.19 -6.87 -3.61
N ILE A 142 -18.96 -6.43 -3.39
CA ILE A 142 -17.92 -6.33 -4.44
C ILE A 142 -17.56 -7.71 -5.01
N LEU A 143 -17.40 -8.71 -4.15
CA LEU A 143 -16.96 -10.04 -4.53
C LEU A 143 -18.11 -11.01 -4.83
N ASN A 144 -19.35 -10.56 -4.66
CA ASN A 144 -20.56 -11.38 -4.82
C ASN A 144 -20.45 -12.71 -4.04
N LYS A 145 -20.06 -12.61 -2.77
CA LYS A 145 -19.87 -13.76 -1.87
C LYS A 145 -20.66 -13.56 -0.56
N PRO A 146 -21.27 -14.62 0.00
CA PRO A 146 -22.06 -14.51 1.22
C PRO A 146 -21.17 -14.49 2.48
N TYR A 147 -20.34 -13.46 2.63
CA TYR A 147 -19.53 -13.25 3.82
C TYR A 147 -20.40 -12.87 5.04
N GLN A 148 -20.11 -13.46 6.18
CA GLN A 148 -20.86 -13.22 7.41
C GLN A 148 -20.02 -12.68 8.56
N GLU A 149 -18.75 -13.05 8.62
CA GLU A 149 -17.89 -12.70 9.73
C GLU A 149 -16.52 -12.23 9.26
N LEU A 150 -16.03 -11.16 9.87
CA LEU A 150 -14.64 -10.74 9.79
C LEU A 150 -13.88 -11.39 10.94
N LEU A 151 -12.77 -12.04 10.62
CA LEU A 151 -11.94 -12.75 11.57
C LEU A 151 -10.60 -12.05 11.75
N ASP A 152 -10.12 -12.02 12.98
CA ASP A 152 -8.74 -11.69 13.30
C ASP A 152 -8.00 -12.98 13.61
N ASN A 153 -7.05 -13.31 12.78
CA ASN A 153 -6.27 -14.52 12.90
C ASN A 153 -4.89 -14.19 13.43
N THR A 154 -4.40 -14.99 14.36
CA THR A 154 -3.06 -14.83 14.94
C THR A 154 -2.29 -16.13 14.79
N TYR A 155 -1.11 -16.03 14.20
CA TYR A 155 -0.13 -17.11 14.11
C TYR A 155 1.24 -16.61 14.58
N GLN A 156 1.74 -17.17 15.67
CA GLN A 156 2.91 -16.64 16.35
C GLN A 156 2.69 -15.15 16.70
N ASN A 157 3.55 -14.25 16.20
CA ASN A 157 3.43 -12.80 16.40
C ASN A 157 2.85 -12.08 15.18
N LYS A 158 2.25 -12.80 14.22
CA LYS A 158 1.64 -12.23 13.02
C LYS A 158 0.14 -12.19 13.16
N HIS A 159 -0.46 -11.06 12.77
CA HIS A 159 -1.89 -10.85 12.69
C HIS A 159 -2.31 -10.73 11.24
N PHE A 160 -3.39 -11.39 10.87
CA PHE A 160 -3.96 -11.30 9.53
C PHE A 160 -5.47 -11.45 9.57
N SER A 161 -6.13 -10.77 8.66
CA SER A 161 -7.60 -10.82 8.58
C SER A 161 -8.07 -12.05 7.82
N GLY A 162 -9.25 -12.50 8.16
CA GLY A 162 -9.95 -13.58 7.46
C GLY A 162 -11.43 -13.31 7.40
N VAL A 163 -12.15 -14.08 6.58
CA VAL A 163 -13.61 -14.01 6.47
C VAL A 163 -14.22 -15.40 6.58
N ALA A 164 -15.41 -15.48 7.16
CA ALA A 164 -16.22 -16.70 7.16
C ALA A 164 -17.45 -16.52 6.27
N LEU A 165 -17.77 -17.57 5.51
CA LEU A 165 -18.97 -17.68 4.69
C LEU A 165 -20.13 -18.29 5.47
N SER A 166 -21.34 -18.05 4.98
CA SER A 166 -22.57 -18.67 5.50
C SER A 166 -22.55 -20.21 5.49
N SER A 167 -21.75 -20.81 4.60
CA SER A 167 -21.52 -22.26 4.53
C SER A 167 -20.59 -22.81 5.62
N GLY A 168 -20.08 -21.98 6.52
CA GLY A 168 -19.10 -22.36 7.54
C GLY A 168 -17.67 -22.49 7.02
N LEU A 169 -17.42 -22.34 5.72
CA LEU A 169 -16.09 -22.27 5.16
C LEU A 169 -15.40 -20.97 5.62
N LYS A 170 -14.18 -21.10 6.11
CA LYS A 170 -13.35 -19.97 6.52
C LYS A 170 -12.26 -19.77 5.49
N TYR A 171 -12.14 -18.56 4.99
CA TYR A 171 -10.99 -18.13 4.21
C TYR A 171 -10.08 -17.29 5.10
N SER A 172 -8.84 -17.70 5.23
CA SER A 172 -7.81 -16.91 5.90
C SER A 172 -7.02 -16.15 4.85
N SER A 173 -6.82 -14.91 5.12
CA SER A 173 -6.03 -13.89 4.47
C SER A 173 -6.70 -13.15 3.32
N LEU A 174 -7.32 -12.10 3.70
CA LEU A 174 -7.16 -10.83 3.04
C LEU A 174 -6.29 -10.02 4.00
N SER A 175 -5.02 -9.96 3.78
CA SER A 175 -4.11 -9.04 4.47
C SER A 175 -4.33 -7.64 3.95
#